data_13d9c0197890b0b80f024eff24a56fd5
#
_entry.id   13d9c0197890b0b80f024eff24a56fd5
#
_cell.length_a   1.000
_cell.length_b   1.000
_cell.length_c   1.000
_cell.angle_alpha   90.00
_cell.angle_beta   90.00
_cell.angle_gamma   90.00
#
_symmetry.space_group_name_H-M   'P 1'
#
loop_
_entity.id
_entity.type
_entity.pdbx_description
1 polymer ?
#
loop_
_entity_poly.entity_id
_entity_poly.type
_entity_poly.pdbx_seq_one_letter_code
_entity_poly.pdbx_strand_id
1 'polypeptide(L)'
;MRIVQINGGAKGSTGKIMMGIADVARTQGHEVMCASPITTTNRDAGEDCGYYRIGTFNSRRVNVALARITGFNGCFAWLETYKLLKKIDEFKPDIIHFHNLHDSYINLPMLFSYIKKHDIPVVWTLHDCWAFTGHCPHFTIAKCDKWKTGCHGCKQYKDYPASIFDNSELMWKLKKKWFTGVKNMTIVTPSEWLAGLAKESYLKEYPIQVINNGIDLDVFKPTKSDFREKYGISPSECVILGVSFGWNYKKGLDCFVKLRNELNEQYRIVLVGTDSSIDKKLPSGIVSIHRTQNQKELAEVYSAADVFFNPTREEVLGLVNLESLACGTPVVTFNTGGSPECIDEYSGIIVEEGDDIKTIFEKKTYANIMEENCIKRAQQFKENEVYLKYLNIYTITLKKCMESV
;
A
#
# COMPACT_ATOMS: atom_id res chain seq x y z
N MET A 1 -2.26 -13.51 -23.24
CA MET A 1 -1.38 -14.06 -22.18
C MET A 1 -2.24 -14.70 -21.10
N ARG A 2 -1.70 -15.70 -20.45
CA ARG A 2 -2.26 -16.31 -19.24
C ARG A 2 -1.46 -15.81 -18.03
N ILE A 3 -2.10 -15.10 -17.15
CA ILE A 3 -1.46 -14.35 -16.06
C ILE A 3 -1.94 -14.90 -14.73
N VAL A 4 -1.04 -15.23 -13.81
CA VAL A 4 -1.37 -15.54 -12.42
C VAL A 4 -0.96 -14.38 -11.54
N GLN A 5 -1.88 -13.82 -10.76
CA GLN A 5 -1.56 -12.81 -9.75
C GLN A 5 -1.71 -13.38 -8.34
N ILE A 6 -0.73 -13.13 -7.46
CA ILE A 6 -0.70 -13.66 -6.09
C ILE A 6 -0.50 -12.50 -5.10
N ASN A 7 -1.43 -12.35 -4.14
CA ASN A 7 -1.40 -11.31 -3.11
C ASN A 7 -1.87 -11.82 -1.75
N GLY A 8 -1.46 -11.17 -0.67
CA GLY A 8 -1.91 -11.43 0.70
C GLY A 8 -3.41 -11.18 0.99
N GLY A 9 -4.15 -10.61 0.06
CA GLY A 9 -5.60 -10.42 0.15
C GLY A 9 -6.19 -9.92 -1.16
N ALA A 10 -7.48 -10.20 -1.41
CA ALA A 10 -8.21 -9.71 -2.57
C ALA A 10 -8.92 -8.38 -2.30
N LYS A 11 -9.05 -7.97 -1.04
CA LYS A 11 -9.64 -6.70 -0.61
C LYS A 11 -8.59 -5.89 0.17
N GLY A 12 -8.88 -4.61 0.39
CA GLY A 12 -7.92 -3.66 0.94
C GLY A 12 -7.09 -2.99 -0.17
N SER A 13 -6.12 -2.13 0.19
CA SER A 13 -5.38 -1.31 -0.80
C SER A 13 -4.66 -2.15 -1.86
N THR A 14 -3.80 -3.07 -1.45
CA THR A 14 -3.04 -3.93 -2.39
C THR A 14 -3.91 -4.95 -3.11
N GLY A 15 -5.02 -5.39 -2.47
CA GLY A 15 -6.01 -6.25 -3.10
C GLY A 15 -6.75 -5.57 -4.25
N LYS A 16 -7.15 -4.31 -4.05
CA LYS A 16 -7.78 -3.50 -5.12
C LYS A 16 -6.84 -3.29 -6.30
N ILE A 17 -5.55 -3.02 -6.03
CA ILE A 17 -4.54 -2.87 -7.08
C ILE A 17 -4.42 -4.18 -7.88
N MET A 18 -4.27 -5.32 -7.22
CA MET A 18 -4.21 -6.63 -7.89
C MET A 18 -5.45 -6.87 -8.76
N MET A 19 -6.64 -6.64 -8.20
CA MET A 19 -7.90 -6.85 -8.93
C MET A 19 -8.06 -5.88 -10.09
N GLY A 20 -7.73 -4.59 -9.92
CA GLY A 20 -7.79 -3.59 -10.98
C GLY A 20 -6.84 -3.92 -12.15
N ILE A 21 -5.61 -4.35 -11.86
CA ILE A 21 -4.67 -4.83 -12.88
C ILE A 21 -5.26 -6.06 -13.61
N ALA A 22 -5.88 -6.99 -12.86
CA ALA A 22 -6.51 -8.17 -13.45
C ALA A 22 -7.68 -7.80 -14.36
N ASP A 23 -8.52 -6.86 -13.96
CA ASP A 23 -9.68 -6.43 -14.73
C ASP A 23 -9.25 -5.71 -16.02
N VAL A 24 -8.26 -4.82 -15.93
CA VAL A 24 -7.67 -4.20 -17.12
C VAL A 24 -7.06 -5.26 -18.07
N ALA A 25 -6.34 -6.24 -17.53
CA ALA A 25 -5.78 -7.31 -18.36
C ALA A 25 -6.89 -8.14 -19.06
N ARG A 26 -7.97 -8.46 -18.36
CA ARG A 26 -9.13 -9.19 -18.93
C ARG A 26 -9.80 -8.39 -20.04
N THR A 27 -9.99 -7.07 -19.88
CA THR A 27 -10.56 -6.21 -20.94
C THR A 27 -9.69 -6.16 -22.19
N GLN A 28 -8.39 -6.41 -22.06
CA GLN A 28 -7.45 -6.53 -23.17
C GLN A 28 -7.32 -7.98 -23.72
N GLY A 29 -8.26 -8.87 -23.36
CA GLY A 29 -8.32 -10.23 -23.89
C GLY A 29 -7.32 -11.21 -23.26
N HIS A 30 -6.79 -10.91 -22.05
CA HIS A 30 -5.91 -11.82 -21.33
C HIS A 30 -6.69 -12.69 -20.34
N GLU A 31 -6.22 -13.92 -20.15
CA GLU A 31 -6.76 -14.84 -19.16
C GLU A 31 -6.03 -14.62 -17.82
N VAL A 32 -6.76 -14.27 -16.75
CA VAL A 32 -6.15 -13.93 -15.46
C VAL A 32 -6.73 -14.74 -14.33
N MET A 33 -5.88 -15.44 -13.60
CA MET A 33 -6.17 -16.09 -12.33
C MET A 33 -5.58 -15.28 -11.17
N CYS A 34 -6.43 -14.78 -10.28
CA CYS A 34 -6.01 -14.13 -9.04
C CYS A 34 -6.02 -15.15 -7.90
N ALA A 35 -4.97 -15.18 -7.08
CA ALA A 35 -4.87 -16.08 -5.94
C ALA A 35 -4.57 -15.30 -4.65
N SER A 36 -5.35 -15.53 -3.59
CA SER A 36 -5.08 -14.94 -2.27
C SER A 36 -5.64 -15.80 -1.14
N PRO A 37 -5.13 -15.65 0.10
CA PRO A 37 -5.67 -16.35 1.26
C PRO A 37 -7.05 -15.83 1.66
N ILE A 38 -7.76 -16.62 2.44
CA ILE A 38 -8.98 -16.18 3.12
C ILE A 38 -8.61 -15.25 4.26
N THR A 39 -9.17 -14.05 4.22
CA THR A 39 -9.04 -13.01 5.26
C THR A 39 -10.39 -12.73 5.90
N THR A 40 -10.43 -11.96 6.97
CA THR A 40 -11.69 -11.51 7.58
C THR A 40 -12.55 -10.67 6.64
N THR A 41 -11.92 -10.00 5.66
CA THR A 41 -12.58 -9.09 4.73
C THR A 41 -13.08 -9.76 3.45
N ASN A 42 -12.61 -10.98 3.12
CA ASN A 42 -13.01 -11.73 1.91
C ASN A 42 -13.62 -13.09 2.23
N ARG A 43 -14.07 -13.31 3.48
CA ARG A 43 -14.58 -14.62 3.94
C ARG A 43 -15.71 -15.16 3.08
N ASP A 44 -16.58 -14.27 2.63
CA ASP A 44 -17.80 -14.60 1.88
C ASP A 44 -17.67 -14.37 0.37
N ALA A 45 -16.48 -13.98 -0.11
CA ALA A 45 -16.25 -13.85 -1.56
C ALA A 45 -16.32 -15.24 -2.18
N GLY A 46 -17.23 -15.46 -3.16
CA GLY A 46 -17.34 -16.72 -3.92
C GLY A 46 -16.04 -17.08 -4.64
N GLU A 47 -15.88 -18.34 -5.01
CA GLU A 47 -14.90 -18.73 -6.02
C GLU A 47 -15.50 -18.38 -7.38
N ASP A 48 -15.29 -17.15 -7.84
CA ASP A 48 -15.64 -16.74 -9.17
C ASP A 48 -14.60 -17.22 -10.18
N CYS A 49 -15.01 -17.31 -11.45
CA CYS A 49 -14.13 -17.67 -12.55
C CYS A 49 -12.90 -16.76 -12.56
N GLY A 50 -11.72 -17.35 -12.32
CA GLY A 50 -10.46 -16.60 -12.25
C GLY A 50 -9.99 -16.17 -10.84
N TYR A 51 -10.64 -16.63 -9.77
CA TYR A 51 -10.19 -16.41 -8.41
C TYR A 51 -9.96 -17.71 -7.63
N TYR A 52 -8.74 -17.91 -7.15
CA TYR A 52 -8.34 -19.07 -6.35
C TYR A 52 -8.07 -18.71 -4.90
N ARG A 53 -8.65 -19.44 -3.97
CA ARG A 53 -8.44 -19.28 -2.53
C ARG A 53 -7.29 -20.14 -2.03
N ILE A 54 -6.27 -19.52 -1.49
CA ILE A 54 -5.11 -20.20 -0.91
C ILE A 54 -5.45 -20.62 0.52
N GLY A 55 -5.66 -21.91 0.73
CA GLY A 55 -5.91 -22.49 2.04
C GLY A 55 -7.28 -22.17 2.65
N THR A 56 -7.35 -22.30 3.97
CA THR A 56 -8.53 -22.03 4.77
C THR A 56 -8.23 -20.98 5.84
N PHE A 57 -9.28 -20.39 6.41
CA PHE A 57 -9.11 -19.46 7.52
C PHE A 57 -8.34 -20.07 8.71
N ASN A 58 -8.61 -21.33 9.02
CA ASN A 58 -7.95 -22.03 10.13
C ASN A 58 -6.49 -22.35 9.81
N SER A 59 -6.18 -22.87 8.61
CA SER A 59 -4.80 -23.12 8.22
C SER A 59 -3.94 -21.86 8.24
N ARG A 60 -4.49 -20.73 7.78
CA ARG A 60 -3.80 -19.44 7.87
C ARG A 60 -3.51 -19.03 9.31
N ARG A 61 -4.48 -19.19 10.24
CA ARG A 61 -4.26 -18.89 11.67
C ARG A 61 -3.11 -19.73 12.27
N VAL A 62 -3.05 -21.02 11.95
CA VAL A 62 -1.97 -21.89 12.38
C VAL A 62 -0.63 -21.42 11.83
N ASN A 63 -0.55 -21.14 10.54
CA ASN A 63 0.68 -20.67 9.88
C ASN A 63 1.15 -19.32 10.46
N VAL A 64 0.22 -18.39 10.73
CA VAL A 64 0.54 -17.11 11.39
C VAL A 64 1.04 -17.34 12.82
N ALA A 65 0.44 -18.24 13.59
CA ALA A 65 0.90 -18.56 14.94
C ALA A 65 2.31 -19.15 14.94
N LEU A 66 2.59 -20.09 14.03
CA LEU A 66 3.93 -20.68 13.86
C LEU A 66 4.96 -19.59 13.46
N ALA A 67 4.63 -18.73 12.50
CA ALA A 67 5.50 -17.63 12.10
C ALA A 67 5.75 -16.64 13.25
N ARG A 68 4.71 -16.36 14.06
CA ARG A 68 4.83 -15.47 15.22
C ARG A 68 5.72 -16.05 16.33
N ILE A 69 5.58 -17.38 16.59
CA ILE A 69 6.42 -18.05 17.60
C ILE A 69 7.87 -18.11 17.12
N THR A 70 8.10 -18.45 15.87
CA THR A 70 9.45 -18.76 15.36
C THR A 70 10.16 -17.58 14.71
N GLY A 71 9.44 -16.54 14.28
CA GLY A 71 9.98 -15.45 13.46
C GLY A 71 10.19 -15.82 11.97
N PHE A 72 9.82 -17.04 11.54
CA PHE A 72 9.97 -17.53 10.16
C PHE A 72 8.73 -17.23 9.32
N ASN A 73 8.52 -15.96 8.97
CA ASN A 73 7.41 -15.57 8.12
C ASN A 73 7.59 -16.10 6.68
N GLY A 74 6.53 -16.73 6.13
CA GLY A 74 6.58 -17.30 4.79
C GLY A 74 7.30 -18.66 4.67
N CYS A 75 7.57 -19.34 5.79
CA CYS A 75 8.20 -20.66 5.81
C CYS A 75 7.22 -21.84 6.05
N PHE A 76 5.99 -21.53 6.39
CA PHE A 76 4.92 -22.49 6.64
C PHE A 76 3.97 -22.56 5.44
N ALA A 77 2.74 -23.09 5.60
CA ALA A 77 1.75 -23.23 4.53
C ALA A 77 2.18 -24.17 3.39
N TRP A 78 2.82 -25.30 3.73
CA TRP A 78 3.29 -26.27 2.70
C TRP A 78 2.16 -26.85 1.88
N LEU A 79 1.08 -27.30 2.52
CA LEU A 79 -0.06 -27.93 1.83
C LEU A 79 -0.80 -26.94 0.93
N GLU A 80 -1.00 -25.73 1.42
CA GLU A 80 -1.64 -24.64 0.69
C GLU A 80 -0.83 -24.27 -0.55
N THR A 81 0.50 -24.16 -0.38
CA THR A 81 1.41 -23.86 -1.49
C THR A 81 1.46 -25.00 -2.49
N TYR A 82 1.52 -26.25 -2.04
CA TYR A 82 1.48 -27.41 -2.94
C TYR A 82 0.21 -27.41 -3.80
N LYS A 83 -0.96 -27.15 -3.20
CA LYS A 83 -2.22 -27.05 -3.94
C LYS A 83 -2.25 -25.87 -4.92
N LEU A 84 -1.69 -24.73 -4.52
CA LEU A 84 -1.54 -23.56 -5.40
C LEU A 84 -0.65 -23.88 -6.60
N LEU A 85 0.50 -24.54 -6.38
CA LEU A 85 1.42 -24.91 -7.46
C LEU A 85 0.76 -25.89 -8.45
N LYS A 86 -0.02 -26.88 -7.98
CA LYS A 86 -0.84 -27.72 -8.88
C LYS A 86 -1.82 -26.90 -9.71
N LYS A 87 -2.44 -25.88 -9.08
CA LYS A 87 -3.38 -25.01 -9.81
C LYS A 87 -2.67 -24.15 -10.84
N ILE A 88 -1.45 -23.73 -10.57
CA ILE A 88 -0.58 -23.03 -11.51
C ILE A 88 -0.19 -23.96 -12.67
N ASP A 89 0.15 -25.23 -12.40
CA ASP A 89 0.44 -26.24 -13.44
C ASP A 89 -0.76 -26.48 -14.38
N GLU A 90 -1.99 -26.56 -13.82
CA GLU A 90 -3.23 -26.70 -14.60
C GLU A 90 -3.50 -25.46 -15.45
N PHE A 91 -3.28 -24.27 -14.86
CA PHE A 91 -3.51 -22.98 -15.52
C PHE A 91 -2.46 -22.68 -16.59
N LYS A 92 -1.23 -23.18 -16.47
CA LYS A 92 -0.10 -22.98 -17.40
C LYS A 92 0.13 -21.49 -17.71
N PRO A 93 0.47 -20.66 -16.74
CA PRO A 93 0.65 -19.22 -16.97
C PRO A 93 1.86 -18.95 -17.84
N ASP A 94 1.75 -17.90 -18.67
CA ASP A 94 2.91 -17.29 -19.35
C ASP A 94 3.76 -16.50 -18.38
N ILE A 95 3.13 -15.89 -17.34
CA ILE A 95 3.79 -15.03 -16.36
C ILE A 95 3.07 -15.09 -15.01
N ILE A 96 3.86 -14.96 -13.93
CA ILE A 96 3.33 -14.81 -12.57
C ILE A 96 3.62 -13.41 -12.06
N HIS A 97 2.60 -12.73 -11.53
CA HIS A 97 2.71 -11.42 -10.91
C HIS A 97 2.52 -11.52 -9.39
N PHE A 98 3.56 -11.20 -8.64
CA PHE A 98 3.52 -11.14 -7.18
C PHE A 98 3.22 -9.73 -6.69
N HIS A 99 2.45 -9.69 -5.62
CA HIS A 99 2.26 -8.52 -4.76
C HIS A 99 2.83 -8.82 -3.37
N ASN A 100 2.05 -8.63 -2.29
CA ASN A 100 2.53 -8.94 -0.95
C ASN A 100 2.59 -10.44 -0.69
N LEU A 101 3.79 -10.96 -0.45
CA LEU A 101 4.06 -12.36 -0.14
C LEU A 101 4.24 -12.64 1.36
N HIS A 102 4.18 -11.63 2.21
CA HIS A 102 4.12 -11.80 3.66
C HIS A 102 2.73 -12.26 4.13
N ASP A 103 2.46 -12.37 5.46
CA ASP A 103 1.21 -12.88 6.05
C ASP A 103 1.09 -14.40 6.17
N SER A 104 2.19 -15.14 5.95
CA SER A 104 2.29 -16.59 6.26
C SER A 104 1.22 -17.46 5.59
N TYR A 105 0.74 -17.08 4.41
CA TYR A 105 -0.25 -17.83 3.63
C TYR A 105 0.37 -18.71 2.55
N ILE A 106 1.67 -18.56 2.31
CA ILE A 106 2.42 -19.25 1.26
C ILE A 106 3.79 -19.68 1.81
N ASN A 107 4.31 -20.80 1.31
CA ASN A 107 5.66 -21.26 1.59
C ASN A 107 6.61 -20.74 0.51
N LEU A 108 7.40 -19.73 0.85
CA LEU A 108 8.29 -19.04 -0.09
C LEU A 108 9.40 -19.93 -0.66
N PRO A 109 10.09 -20.77 0.16
CA PRO A 109 11.06 -21.73 -0.38
C PRO A 109 10.49 -22.61 -1.49
N MET A 110 9.29 -23.18 -1.29
CA MET A 110 8.62 -24.00 -2.29
C MET A 110 8.27 -23.21 -3.54
N LEU A 111 7.67 -22.04 -3.37
CA LEU A 111 7.25 -21.18 -4.47
C LEU A 111 8.43 -20.78 -5.36
N PHE A 112 9.49 -20.25 -4.76
CA PHE A 112 10.65 -19.78 -5.53
C PHE A 112 11.51 -20.93 -6.09
N SER A 113 11.54 -22.09 -5.43
CA SER A 113 12.15 -23.30 -6.00
C SER A 113 11.40 -23.77 -7.23
N TYR A 114 10.07 -23.75 -7.19
CA TYR A 114 9.22 -24.11 -8.32
C TYR A 114 9.44 -23.13 -9.51
N ILE A 115 9.41 -21.82 -9.26
CA ILE A 115 9.63 -20.82 -10.29
C ILE A 115 10.99 -20.97 -10.97
N LYS A 116 12.05 -21.14 -10.19
CA LYS A 116 13.41 -21.33 -10.71
C LYS A 116 13.55 -22.64 -11.50
N LYS A 117 12.89 -23.71 -11.06
CA LYS A 117 12.90 -25.00 -11.75
C LYS A 117 12.21 -24.96 -13.11
N HIS A 118 11.13 -24.17 -13.21
CA HIS A 118 10.30 -24.10 -14.42
C HIS A 118 10.58 -22.86 -15.27
N ASP A 119 11.57 -22.04 -14.89
CA ASP A 119 11.95 -20.77 -15.56
C ASP A 119 10.76 -19.84 -15.83
N ILE A 120 9.77 -19.82 -14.95
CA ILE A 120 8.56 -19.00 -15.15
C ILE A 120 8.91 -17.52 -14.98
N PRO A 121 8.58 -16.67 -15.96
CA PRO A 121 8.76 -15.24 -15.86
C PRO A 121 7.94 -14.63 -14.73
N VAL A 122 8.52 -13.67 -14.00
CA VAL A 122 7.92 -13.05 -12.83
C VAL A 122 7.91 -11.52 -12.94
N VAL A 123 6.80 -10.90 -12.64
CA VAL A 123 6.72 -9.50 -12.22
C VAL A 123 6.44 -9.46 -10.73
N TRP A 124 7.14 -8.64 -9.98
CA TRP A 124 6.89 -8.49 -8.54
C TRP A 124 6.70 -7.04 -8.17
N THR A 125 5.45 -6.65 -7.89
CA THR A 125 5.14 -5.32 -7.36
C THR A 125 5.36 -5.29 -5.85
N LEU A 126 6.33 -4.49 -5.42
CA LEU A 126 6.60 -4.24 -4.01
C LEU A 126 5.64 -3.15 -3.51
N HIS A 127 4.93 -3.42 -2.42
CA HIS A 127 4.05 -2.44 -1.76
C HIS A 127 4.64 -1.94 -0.44
N ASP A 128 5.75 -2.50 -0.02
CA ASP A 128 6.52 -2.16 1.17
C ASP A 128 7.97 -2.69 1.06
N CYS A 129 8.75 -2.50 2.11
CA CYS A 129 10.16 -2.90 2.13
C CYS A 129 10.38 -4.36 2.57
N TRP A 130 9.31 -5.11 2.91
CA TRP A 130 9.47 -6.45 3.48
C TRP A 130 10.27 -7.41 2.59
N ALA A 131 10.13 -7.29 1.29
CA ALA A 131 10.80 -8.17 0.33
C ALA A 131 12.33 -8.22 0.52
N PHE A 132 12.96 -7.12 0.92
CA PHE A 132 14.42 -7.02 1.04
C PHE A 132 14.93 -6.78 2.47
N THR A 133 14.05 -6.76 3.47
CA THR A 133 14.42 -6.75 4.89
C THR A 133 14.41 -8.15 5.50
N GLY A 134 14.95 -8.31 6.69
CA GLY A 134 14.84 -9.57 7.43
C GLY A 134 13.49 -9.77 8.12
N HIS A 135 12.76 -8.69 8.40
CA HIS A 135 11.53 -8.73 9.18
C HIS A 135 10.51 -7.65 8.78
N CYS A 136 10.87 -6.39 8.98
CA CYS A 136 9.94 -5.27 8.96
C CYS A 136 9.53 -4.83 7.53
N PRO A 137 8.28 -4.38 7.32
CA PRO A 137 7.84 -3.77 6.05
C PRO A 137 8.24 -2.31 5.92
N HIS A 138 8.54 -1.62 7.04
CA HIS A 138 8.99 -0.24 7.08
C HIS A 138 10.09 -0.07 8.13
N PHE A 139 11.01 0.83 7.90
CA PHE A 139 12.15 1.08 8.79
C PHE A 139 12.53 2.57 8.91
N THR A 140 11.75 3.47 8.33
CA THR A 140 12.02 4.91 8.27
C THR A 140 12.10 5.50 9.68
N ILE A 141 11.09 5.24 10.53
CA ILE A 141 11.08 5.72 11.93
C ILE A 141 12.24 5.12 12.74
N ALA A 142 12.55 3.85 12.51
CA ALA A 142 13.67 3.19 13.18
C ALA A 142 15.04 3.66 12.68
N LYS A 143 15.10 4.43 11.58
CA LYS A 143 16.31 4.91 10.91
C LYS A 143 17.31 3.77 10.70
N CYS A 144 16.81 2.59 10.25
CA CYS A 144 17.58 1.37 10.14
C CYS A 144 18.04 1.16 8.70
N ASP A 145 19.34 0.95 8.51
CA ASP A 145 19.99 0.69 7.21
C ASP A 145 20.59 -0.73 7.09
N LYS A 146 20.43 -1.55 8.13
CA LYS A 146 21.01 -2.92 8.20
C LYS A 146 20.55 -3.82 7.06
N TRP A 147 19.37 -3.58 6.50
CA TRP A 147 18.82 -4.33 5.38
C TRP A 147 19.70 -4.28 4.12
N LYS A 148 20.55 -3.27 3.96
CA LYS A 148 21.48 -3.13 2.83
C LYS A 148 22.53 -4.23 2.82
N THR A 149 23.09 -4.58 3.97
CA THR A 149 24.21 -5.50 4.11
C THR A 149 23.90 -6.78 4.87
N GLY A 150 22.85 -6.79 5.70
CA GLY A 150 22.39 -7.94 6.47
C GLY A 150 21.67 -7.51 7.73
N CYS A 151 20.39 -7.84 7.85
CA CYS A 151 19.61 -7.58 9.06
C CYS A 151 20.16 -8.38 10.25
N HIS A 152 20.15 -7.77 11.43
CA HIS A 152 20.48 -8.41 12.70
C HIS A 152 20.02 -7.51 13.86
N GLY A 153 19.69 -8.09 15.03
CA GLY A 153 19.26 -7.33 16.20
C GLY A 153 18.13 -6.35 15.86
N CYS A 154 17.02 -6.87 15.32
CA CYS A 154 15.93 -6.05 14.85
C CYS A 154 15.14 -5.46 16.01
N LYS A 155 15.12 -4.13 16.16
CA LYS A 155 14.34 -3.45 17.21
C LYS A 155 12.83 -3.56 16.98
N GLN A 156 12.41 -3.84 15.74
CA GLN A 156 11.02 -3.90 15.31
C GLN A 156 10.47 -5.34 15.20
N TYR A 157 11.16 -6.37 15.71
CA TYR A 157 10.70 -7.76 15.56
C TYR A 157 9.37 -8.04 16.28
N LYS A 158 8.98 -7.20 17.24
CA LYS A 158 7.68 -7.24 17.92
C LYS A 158 6.57 -6.50 17.19
N ASP A 159 6.95 -5.65 16.21
CA ASP A 159 6.00 -4.98 15.33
C ASP A 159 5.57 -5.92 14.20
N TYR A 160 4.63 -5.45 13.37
CA TYR A 160 4.13 -6.24 12.25
C TYR A 160 5.23 -6.56 11.22
N PRO A 161 5.32 -7.81 10.75
CA PRO A 161 4.64 -9.05 11.20
C PRO A 161 5.25 -9.59 12.50
N ALA A 162 4.56 -9.38 13.63
CA ALA A 162 5.09 -9.59 14.98
C ALA A 162 5.64 -11.00 15.22
N SER A 163 6.81 -11.12 15.90
CA SER A 163 7.36 -12.39 16.33
C SER A 163 7.83 -12.34 17.80
N ILE A 164 7.94 -13.54 18.43
CA ILE A 164 8.42 -13.69 19.79
C ILE A 164 9.96 -13.63 19.83
N PHE A 165 10.60 -14.20 18.80
CA PHE A 165 12.06 -14.23 18.68
C PHE A 165 12.53 -13.40 17.48
N ASP A 166 13.67 -12.73 17.64
CA ASP A 166 14.33 -12.03 16.54
C ASP A 166 15.15 -13.02 15.70
N ASN A 167 14.59 -13.44 14.59
CA ASN A 167 15.26 -14.21 13.56
C ASN A 167 15.54 -13.41 12.27
N SER A 168 15.59 -12.07 12.40
CA SER A 168 15.76 -11.16 11.26
C SER A 168 17.04 -11.42 10.46
N GLU A 169 18.14 -11.82 11.12
CA GLU A 169 19.39 -12.15 10.43
C GLU A 169 19.26 -13.38 9.54
N LEU A 170 18.74 -14.47 10.09
CA LEU A 170 18.55 -15.70 9.33
C LEU A 170 17.51 -15.51 8.22
N MET A 171 16.41 -14.84 8.52
CA MET A 171 15.37 -14.54 7.53
C MET A 171 15.89 -13.67 6.38
N TRP A 172 16.75 -12.69 6.66
CA TRP A 172 17.38 -11.88 5.60
C TRP A 172 18.23 -12.77 4.66
N LYS A 173 19.06 -13.65 5.23
CA LYS A 173 19.90 -14.59 4.45
C LYS A 173 19.04 -15.55 3.62
N LEU A 174 17.99 -16.09 4.22
CA LEU A 174 17.07 -17.03 3.56
C LEU A 174 16.29 -16.32 2.43
N LYS A 175 15.72 -15.15 2.69
CA LYS A 175 14.99 -14.38 1.67
C LYS A 175 15.90 -13.98 0.51
N LYS A 176 17.12 -13.52 0.79
CA LYS A 176 18.12 -13.28 -0.25
C LYS A 176 18.31 -14.52 -1.12
N LYS A 177 18.54 -15.70 -0.50
CA LYS A 177 18.72 -16.96 -1.23
C LYS A 177 17.50 -17.34 -2.08
N TRP A 178 16.27 -17.12 -1.58
CA TRP A 178 15.06 -17.48 -2.31
C TRP A 178 14.76 -16.51 -3.45
N PHE A 179 14.89 -15.20 -3.19
CA PHE A 179 14.44 -14.15 -4.09
C PHE A 179 15.47 -13.76 -5.14
N THR A 180 16.76 -14.05 -4.96
CA THR A 180 17.79 -13.83 -5.98
C THR A 180 17.95 -15.03 -6.91
N GLY A 181 18.51 -14.82 -8.11
CA GLY A 181 18.74 -15.88 -9.10
C GLY A 181 17.48 -16.42 -9.78
N VAL A 182 16.40 -15.64 -9.85
CA VAL A 182 15.26 -15.88 -10.73
C VAL A 182 15.60 -15.33 -12.11
N LYS A 183 15.68 -16.17 -13.13
CA LYS A 183 16.23 -15.82 -14.44
C LYS A 183 15.53 -14.64 -15.11
N ASN A 184 14.20 -14.61 -15.07
CA ASN A 184 13.36 -13.60 -15.72
C ASN A 184 12.41 -12.95 -14.71
N MET A 185 12.94 -12.01 -13.89
CA MET A 185 12.13 -11.25 -12.94
C MET A 185 12.28 -9.75 -13.18
N THR A 186 11.17 -9.03 -13.14
CA THR A 186 11.11 -7.57 -13.12
C THR A 186 10.44 -7.11 -11.82
N ILE A 187 11.11 -6.22 -11.10
CA ILE A 187 10.54 -5.58 -9.90
C ILE A 187 9.77 -4.33 -10.33
N VAL A 188 8.61 -4.12 -9.77
CA VAL A 188 7.83 -2.89 -9.91
C VAL A 188 7.65 -2.25 -8.53
N THR A 189 7.76 -0.93 -8.47
CA THR A 189 7.53 -0.15 -7.24
C THR A 189 6.53 0.96 -7.51
N PRO A 190 5.69 1.35 -6.55
CA PRO A 190 4.71 2.42 -6.75
C PRO A 190 5.30 3.83 -6.62
N SER A 191 6.59 3.95 -6.28
CA SER A 191 7.27 5.23 -6.09
C SER A 191 8.75 5.12 -6.45
N GLU A 192 9.34 6.24 -6.85
CA GLU A 192 10.80 6.37 -7.05
C GLU A 192 11.54 6.17 -5.73
N TRP A 193 10.97 6.60 -4.60
CA TRP A 193 11.52 6.36 -3.28
C TRP A 193 11.75 4.86 -3.02
N LEU A 194 10.72 4.03 -3.23
CA LEU A 194 10.87 2.58 -3.01
C LEU A 194 11.78 1.94 -4.06
N ALA A 195 11.77 2.44 -5.31
CA ALA A 195 12.71 2.01 -6.34
C ALA A 195 14.16 2.27 -5.93
N GLY A 196 14.44 3.44 -5.37
CA GLY A 196 15.76 3.78 -4.81
C GLY A 196 16.23 2.78 -3.76
N LEU A 197 15.36 2.46 -2.78
CA LEU A 197 15.67 1.46 -1.77
C LEU A 197 15.88 0.06 -2.36
N ALA A 198 15.04 -0.36 -3.29
CA ALA A 198 15.18 -1.67 -3.93
C ALA A 198 16.50 -1.79 -4.70
N LYS A 199 16.96 -0.71 -5.36
CA LYS A 199 18.27 -0.62 -6.05
C LYS A 199 19.47 -0.72 -5.08
N GLU A 200 19.30 -0.37 -3.81
CA GLU A 200 20.33 -0.52 -2.77
C GLU A 200 20.30 -1.89 -2.09
N SER A 201 19.25 -2.69 -2.32
CA SER A 201 19.04 -4.01 -1.70
C SER A 201 19.66 -5.14 -2.53
N TYR A 202 19.52 -6.38 -2.06
CA TYR A 202 19.91 -7.56 -2.85
C TYR A 202 18.98 -7.79 -4.07
N LEU A 203 17.87 -7.08 -4.21
CA LEU A 203 17.01 -7.12 -5.40
C LEU A 203 17.55 -6.28 -6.57
N LYS A 204 18.65 -5.54 -6.37
CA LYS A 204 19.31 -4.70 -7.41
C LYS A 204 19.74 -5.45 -8.66
N GLU A 205 19.81 -6.77 -8.61
CA GLU A 205 20.16 -7.61 -9.77
C GLU A 205 19.04 -7.61 -10.83
N TYR A 206 17.82 -7.22 -10.47
CA TYR A 206 16.68 -7.21 -11.35
C TYR A 206 16.42 -5.83 -11.95
N PRO A 207 15.83 -5.75 -13.15
CA PRO A 207 15.26 -4.51 -13.65
C PRO A 207 14.18 -4.00 -12.68
N ILE A 208 14.28 -2.73 -12.30
CA ILE A 208 13.31 -2.06 -11.42
C ILE A 208 12.60 -0.98 -12.22
N GLN A 209 11.28 -1.03 -12.25
CA GLN A 209 10.40 -0.11 -12.94
C GLN A 209 9.48 0.58 -11.94
N VAL A 210 9.16 1.84 -12.17
CA VAL A 210 8.19 2.57 -11.35
C VAL A 210 6.86 2.63 -12.08
N ILE A 211 5.82 2.11 -11.45
CA ILE A 211 4.42 2.27 -11.85
C ILE A 211 3.64 2.66 -10.60
N ASN A 212 3.26 3.93 -10.51
CA ASN A 212 2.49 4.43 -9.38
C ASN A 212 1.19 3.64 -9.19
N ASN A 213 0.64 3.64 -7.98
CA ASN A 213 -0.69 3.10 -7.77
C ASN A 213 -1.74 4.01 -8.43
N GLY A 214 -2.75 3.40 -9.01
CA GLY A 214 -3.85 4.13 -9.63
C GLY A 214 -4.93 4.54 -8.64
N ILE A 215 -5.69 5.57 -9.01
CA ILE A 215 -6.86 6.06 -8.28
C ILE A 215 -8.11 5.98 -9.19
N ASP A 216 -9.23 5.55 -8.61
CA ASP A 216 -10.54 5.51 -9.27
C ASP A 216 -11.15 6.93 -9.30
N LEU A 217 -11.02 7.60 -10.45
CA LEU A 217 -11.54 8.96 -10.66
C LEU A 217 -13.05 9.00 -10.91
N ASP A 218 -13.71 7.87 -11.09
CA ASP A 218 -15.18 7.81 -11.16
C ASP A 218 -15.80 7.86 -9.76
N VAL A 219 -15.08 7.37 -8.76
CA VAL A 219 -15.44 7.41 -7.35
C VAL A 219 -14.91 8.67 -6.67
N PHE A 220 -13.60 8.94 -6.78
CA PHE A 220 -12.97 10.12 -6.16
C PHE A 220 -12.99 11.28 -7.15
N LYS A 221 -13.89 12.21 -6.91
CA LYS A 221 -14.08 13.44 -7.66
C LYS A 221 -14.81 14.46 -6.81
N PRO A 222 -14.82 15.76 -7.16
CA PRO A 222 -15.57 16.78 -6.43
C PRO A 222 -17.03 16.36 -6.30
N THR A 223 -17.48 16.19 -5.07
CA THR A 223 -18.80 15.68 -4.74
C THR A 223 -19.48 16.56 -3.71
N LYS A 224 -20.63 17.13 -4.07
CA LYS A 224 -21.46 17.93 -3.14
C LYS A 224 -22.09 17.02 -2.09
N SER A 225 -22.07 17.46 -0.84
CA SER A 225 -22.70 16.75 0.28
C SER A 225 -23.16 17.72 1.36
N ASP A 226 -23.98 17.21 2.27
CA ASP A 226 -24.41 17.87 3.50
C ASP A 226 -23.42 17.65 4.66
N PHE A 227 -22.23 17.20 4.38
CA PHE A 227 -21.23 16.81 5.40
C PHE A 227 -21.01 17.88 6.46
N ARG A 228 -20.80 19.14 6.06
CA ARG A 228 -20.60 20.25 7.01
C ARG A 228 -21.81 20.47 7.90
N GLU A 229 -23.01 20.44 7.34
CA GLU A 229 -24.26 20.58 8.07
C GLU A 229 -24.45 19.42 9.08
N LYS A 230 -24.27 18.19 8.62
CA LYS A 230 -24.37 16.96 9.43
C LYS A 230 -23.47 16.98 10.66
N TYR A 231 -22.27 17.56 10.56
CA TYR A 231 -21.31 17.63 11.66
C TYR A 231 -21.25 19.00 12.35
N GLY A 232 -22.21 19.91 12.07
CA GLY A 232 -22.30 21.23 12.69
C GLY A 232 -21.08 22.13 12.39
N ILE A 233 -20.51 22.02 11.19
CA ILE A 233 -19.35 22.80 10.75
C ILE A 233 -19.86 24.03 10.01
N SER A 234 -19.55 25.21 10.52
CA SER A 234 -19.95 26.47 9.88
C SER A 234 -19.23 26.65 8.52
N PRO A 235 -19.88 27.28 7.51
CA PRO A 235 -19.24 27.64 6.26
C PRO A 235 -17.97 28.51 6.42
N SER A 236 -17.86 29.23 7.54
CA SER A 236 -16.68 30.09 7.86
C SER A 236 -15.53 29.33 8.52
N GLU A 237 -15.76 28.10 9.00
CA GLU A 237 -14.71 27.26 9.60
C GLU A 237 -13.86 26.63 8.52
N CYS A 238 -12.55 26.61 8.74
CA CYS A 238 -11.59 25.90 7.90
C CYS A 238 -11.49 24.44 8.35
N VAL A 239 -11.78 23.50 7.45
CA VAL A 239 -11.72 22.06 7.72
C VAL A 239 -10.37 21.49 7.36
N ILE A 240 -9.63 21.01 8.37
CA ILE A 240 -8.38 20.25 8.21
C ILE A 240 -8.73 18.76 8.33
N LEU A 241 -8.60 18.02 7.24
CA LEU A 241 -8.96 16.61 7.17
C LEU A 241 -7.75 15.72 7.35
N GLY A 242 -7.88 14.66 8.14
CA GLY A 242 -6.97 13.52 8.18
C GLY A 242 -7.73 12.23 7.90
N VAL A 243 -7.16 11.34 7.08
CA VAL A 243 -7.72 10.03 6.74
C VAL A 243 -6.68 8.94 6.92
N SER A 244 -7.01 7.90 7.69
CA SER A 244 -6.12 6.75 7.90
C SER A 244 -6.92 5.50 8.20
N PHE A 245 -6.37 4.33 7.90
CA PHE A 245 -6.90 3.04 8.35
C PHE A 245 -6.39 2.68 9.75
N GLY A 246 -6.67 3.54 10.71
CA GLY A 246 -6.20 3.42 12.10
C GLY A 246 -5.11 4.44 12.44
N TRP A 247 -5.31 5.10 13.57
CA TRP A 247 -4.52 6.23 14.01
C TRP A 247 -3.49 5.83 15.07
N ASN A 248 -2.25 6.24 14.87
CA ASN A 248 -1.14 6.05 15.80
C ASN A 248 -0.03 7.09 15.51
N TYR A 249 1.10 6.99 16.19
CA TYR A 249 2.26 7.85 15.96
C TYR A 249 2.78 7.80 14.51
N LYS A 250 2.78 6.61 13.88
CA LYS A 250 3.24 6.44 12.50
C LYS A 250 2.38 7.22 11.51
N LYS A 251 1.09 7.38 11.80
CA LYS A 251 0.13 8.13 10.99
C LYS A 251 -0.09 9.56 11.46
N GLY A 252 0.75 10.04 12.39
CA GLY A 252 0.77 11.43 12.81
C GLY A 252 -0.41 11.90 13.66
N LEU A 253 -1.06 11.00 14.44
CA LEU A 253 -2.13 11.39 15.36
C LEU A 253 -1.73 12.50 16.31
N ASP A 254 -0.50 12.45 16.80
CA ASP A 254 0.10 13.46 17.69
C ASP A 254 0.14 14.85 17.05
N CYS A 255 0.34 14.94 15.73
CA CYS A 255 0.32 16.22 15.01
C CYS A 255 -1.06 16.85 15.03
N PHE A 256 -2.12 16.06 14.84
CA PHE A 256 -3.50 16.58 14.90
C PHE A 256 -3.92 17.00 16.31
N VAL A 257 -3.52 16.22 17.32
CA VAL A 257 -3.75 16.57 18.73
C VAL A 257 -3.03 17.87 19.09
N LYS A 258 -1.78 18.04 18.66
CA LYS A 258 -1.03 19.28 18.84
C LYS A 258 -1.71 20.45 18.14
N LEU A 259 -2.05 20.29 16.86
CA LEU A 259 -2.74 21.34 16.09
C LEU A 259 -4.05 21.79 16.74
N ARG A 260 -4.88 20.86 17.26
CA ARG A 260 -6.13 21.23 17.92
C ARG A 260 -5.89 22.11 19.14
N ASN A 261 -4.83 21.86 19.89
CA ASN A 261 -4.50 22.67 21.09
C ASN A 261 -3.92 24.04 20.75
N GLU A 262 -3.38 24.21 19.54
CA GLU A 262 -2.71 25.44 19.11
C GLU A 262 -3.55 26.35 18.21
N LEU A 263 -4.51 25.77 17.47
CA LEU A 263 -5.39 26.49 16.56
C LEU A 263 -6.66 26.99 17.28
N ASN A 264 -7.19 28.12 16.83
CA ASN A 264 -8.42 28.70 17.36
C ASN A 264 -9.68 27.98 16.82
N GLU A 265 -10.86 28.44 17.23
CA GLU A 265 -12.18 27.86 16.90
C GLU A 265 -12.57 28.01 15.41
N GLN A 266 -11.82 28.78 14.63
CA GLN A 266 -12.05 28.92 13.18
C GLN A 266 -11.56 27.70 12.40
N TYR A 267 -10.86 26.78 13.05
CA TYR A 267 -10.35 25.55 12.46
C TYR A 267 -11.05 24.33 13.04
N ARG A 268 -11.63 23.52 12.17
CA ARG A 268 -12.26 22.26 12.50
C ARG A 268 -11.38 21.11 12.00
N ILE A 269 -10.90 20.29 12.93
CA ILE A 269 -10.16 19.08 12.56
C ILE A 269 -11.14 17.91 12.43
N VAL A 270 -11.04 17.17 11.33
CA VAL A 270 -11.83 15.98 11.05
C VAL A 270 -10.89 14.80 10.85
N LEU A 271 -11.09 13.72 11.61
CA LEU A 271 -10.31 12.48 11.48
C LEU A 271 -11.21 11.32 11.07
N VAL A 272 -10.89 10.69 9.94
CA VAL A 272 -11.57 9.47 9.44
C VAL A 272 -10.69 8.25 9.70
N GLY A 273 -11.31 7.14 10.11
CA GLY A 273 -10.65 5.87 10.42
C GLY A 273 -10.17 5.76 11.88
N THR A 274 -10.83 6.46 12.77
CA THR A 274 -10.68 6.38 14.23
C THR A 274 -11.38 5.14 14.79
N ASP A 275 -11.32 4.96 16.07
CA ASP A 275 -12.07 3.98 16.87
C ASP A 275 -12.31 4.50 18.29
N SER A 276 -13.13 3.77 19.07
CA SER A 276 -13.45 4.16 20.43
C SER A 276 -12.23 4.29 21.37
N SER A 277 -11.10 3.67 21.05
CA SER A 277 -9.87 3.80 21.83
C SER A 277 -9.11 5.09 21.50
N ILE A 278 -9.21 5.53 20.25
CA ILE A 278 -8.66 6.81 19.78
C ILE A 278 -9.52 7.96 20.29
N ASP A 279 -10.86 7.85 20.21
CA ASP A 279 -11.77 8.91 20.68
C ASP A 279 -11.47 9.37 22.11
N LYS A 280 -11.14 8.42 22.99
CA LYS A 280 -10.78 8.71 24.40
C LYS A 280 -9.51 9.57 24.55
N LYS A 281 -8.70 9.66 23.51
CA LYS A 281 -7.42 10.39 23.49
C LYS A 281 -7.52 11.73 22.74
N LEU A 282 -8.63 11.93 22.01
CA LEU A 282 -8.79 13.14 21.22
C LEU A 282 -9.24 14.31 22.13
N PRO A 283 -8.65 15.50 21.98
CA PRO A 283 -9.16 16.70 22.61
C PRO A 283 -10.54 17.10 22.04
N SER A 284 -11.28 17.88 22.78
CA SER A 284 -12.53 18.47 22.30
C SER A 284 -12.31 19.29 21.02
N GLY A 285 -13.31 19.31 20.13
CA GLY A 285 -13.23 20.06 18.85
C GLY A 285 -12.63 19.30 17.69
N ILE A 286 -12.25 18.03 17.85
CA ILE A 286 -11.97 17.10 16.75
C ILE A 286 -13.23 16.30 16.44
N VAL A 287 -13.65 16.33 15.18
CA VAL A 287 -14.70 15.43 14.67
C VAL A 287 -14.09 14.09 14.35
N SER A 288 -14.58 13.05 15.02
CA SER A 288 -14.09 11.67 14.86
C SER A 288 -15.10 10.84 14.08
N ILE A 289 -14.63 10.23 12.98
CA ILE A 289 -15.42 9.37 12.11
C ILE A 289 -14.74 7.99 12.08
N HIS A 290 -15.35 6.98 12.69
CA HIS A 290 -14.75 5.65 12.78
C HIS A 290 -14.56 5.01 11.41
N ARG A 291 -15.58 5.09 10.57
CA ARG A 291 -15.55 4.51 9.23
C ARG A 291 -16.63 5.14 8.35
N THR A 292 -16.29 5.44 7.12
CA THR A 292 -17.27 5.73 6.06
C THR A 292 -17.92 4.42 5.58
N GLN A 293 -19.17 4.48 5.16
CA GLN A 293 -19.92 3.30 4.68
C GLN A 293 -19.31 2.75 3.38
N ASN A 294 -18.80 3.65 2.53
CA ASN A 294 -18.21 3.34 1.24
C ASN A 294 -17.25 4.44 0.79
N GLN A 295 -16.60 4.25 -0.34
CA GLN A 295 -15.66 5.22 -0.89
C GLN A 295 -16.32 6.51 -1.40
N LYS A 296 -17.60 6.46 -1.79
CA LYS A 296 -18.33 7.66 -2.22
C LYS A 296 -18.55 8.62 -1.05
N GLU A 297 -18.96 8.10 0.11
CA GLU A 297 -19.03 8.91 1.34
C GLU A 297 -17.66 9.49 1.71
N LEU A 298 -16.58 8.72 1.49
CA LEU A 298 -15.23 9.23 1.72
C LEU A 298 -14.87 10.37 0.75
N ALA A 299 -15.28 10.28 -0.52
CA ALA A 299 -15.11 11.36 -1.49
C ALA A 299 -15.90 12.63 -1.11
N GLU A 300 -17.09 12.49 -0.50
CA GLU A 300 -17.87 13.59 0.05
C GLU A 300 -17.12 14.30 1.20
N VAL A 301 -16.46 13.51 2.06
CA VAL A 301 -15.65 14.05 3.17
C VAL A 301 -14.43 14.81 2.64
N TYR A 302 -13.70 14.25 1.67
CA TYR A 302 -12.58 14.95 1.04
C TYR A 302 -13.05 16.26 0.41
N SER A 303 -14.12 16.23 -0.39
CA SER A 303 -14.66 17.42 -1.09
C SER A 303 -15.19 18.50 -0.15
N ALA A 304 -15.57 18.16 1.07
CA ALA A 304 -16.03 19.11 2.08
C ALA A 304 -14.88 19.79 2.87
N ALA A 305 -13.65 19.26 2.73
CA ALA A 305 -12.49 19.80 3.43
C ALA A 305 -11.83 20.96 2.66
N ASP A 306 -11.22 21.90 3.38
CA ASP A 306 -10.43 22.98 2.79
C ASP A 306 -9.00 22.53 2.51
N VAL A 307 -8.50 21.57 3.28
CA VAL A 307 -7.16 21.01 3.14
C VAL A 307 -7.08 19.62 3.75
N PHE A 308 -6.38 18.72 3.07
CA PHE A 308 -6.02 17.42 3.60
C PHE A 308 -4.61 17.46 4.17
N PHE A 309 -4.45 17.05 5.44
CA PHE A 309 -3.16 16.96 6.11
C PHE A 309 -2.76 15.50 6.31
N ASN A 310 -1.59 15.11 5.79
CA ASN A 310 -1.04 13.78 5.89
C ASN A 310 0.34 13.79 6.59
N PRO A 311 0.39 13.88 7.93
CA PRO A 311 1.65 13.86 8.68
C PRO A 311 2.17 12.43 8.90
N THR A 312 2.10 11.59 7.87
CA THR A 312 2.57 10.20 7.96
C THR A 312 4.09 10.12 8.04
N ARG A 313 4.61 9.25 8.90
CA ARG A 313 6.05 8.99 9.09
C ARG A 313 6.54 7.74 8.38
N GLU A 314 5.62 6.93 7.88
CA GLU A 314 5.91 5.73 7.07
C GLU A 314 4.88 5.64 5.95
N GLU A 315 5.32 5.85 4.71
CA GLU A 315 4.47 5.77 3.53
C GLU A 315 5.27 5.35 2.29
N VAL A 316 4.64 4.59 1.40
CA VAL A 316 5.28 4.15 0.15
C VAL A 316 4.89 5.03 -1.02
N LEU A 317 3.62 5.43 -1.12
CA LEU A 317 3.15 6.41 -2.10
C LEU A 317 2.11 7.36 -1.49
N GLY A 318 1.13 6.85 -0.73
CA GLY A 318 0.08 7.67 -0.12
C GLY A 318 -1.15 7.84 -0.99
N LEU A 319 -1.90 6.77 -1.22
CA LEU A 319 -3.16 6.83 -1.98
C LEU A 319 -4.15 7.86 -1.43
N VAL A 320 -4.16 8.10 -0.13
CA VAL A 320 -5.00 9.13 0.52
C VAL A 320 -4.70 10.55 0.02
N ASN A 321 -3.45 10.84 -0.39
CA ASN A 321 -3.10 12.11 -1.02
C ASN A 321 -3.76 12.21 -2.39
N LEU A 322 -3.71 11.14 -3.19
CA LEU A 322 -4.34 11.09 -4.51
C LEU A 322 -5.86 11.16 -4.44
N GLU A 323 -6.47 10.51 -3.42
CA GLU A 323 -7.90 10.57 -3.13
C GLU A 323 -8.33 12.02 -2.84
N SER A 324 -7.58 12.73 -2.03
CA SER A 324 -7.80 14.14 -1.72
C SER A 324 -7.71 15.02 -2.98
N LEU A 325 -6.62 14.89 -3.74
CA LEU A 325 -6.42 15.65 -4.97
C LEU A 325 -7.52 15.39 -6.01
N ALA A 326 -7.93 14.13 -6.14
CA ALA A 326 -9.02 13.77 -7.07
C ALA A 326 -10.36 14.41 -6.69
N CYS A 327 -10.59 14.66 -5.39
CA CYS A 327 -11.75 15.38 -4.88
C CYS A 327 -11.59 16.92 -4.90
N GLY A 328 -10.49 17.45 -5.45
CA GLY A 328 -10.22 18.87 -5.58
C GLY A 328 -9.59 19.50 -4.34
N THR A 329 -9.25 18.73 -3.32
CA THR A 329 -8.76 19.23 -2.02
C THR A 329 -7.23 19.22 -1.98
N PRO A 330 -6.58 20.39 -1.73
CA PRO A 330 -5.13 20.50 -1.65
C PRO A 330 -4.54 19.69 -0.50
N VAL A 331 -3.31 19.24 -0.67
CA VAL A 331 -2.62 18.34 0.26
C VAL A 331 -1.47 19.08 0.96
N VAL A 332 -1.38 18.92 2.29
CA VAL A 332 -0.17 19.21 3.06
C VAL A 332 0.36 17.88 3.56
N THR A 333 1.58 17.50 3.22
CA THR A 333 2.13 16.20 3.59
C THR A 333 3.57 16.29 4.08
N PHE A 334 3.96 15.39 4.99
CA PHE A 334 5.37 15.26 5.36
C PHE A 334 6.21 14.77 4.19
N ASN A 335 7.48 15.22 4.15
CA ASN A 335 8.52 14.71 3.25
C ASN A 335 8.93 13.29 3.68
N THR A 336 8.03 12.32 3.51
CA THR A 336 8.19 10.94 3.99
C THR A 336 7.90 9.94 2.89
N GLY A 337 8.87 9.06 2.62
CA GLY A 337 8.70 7.99 1.65
C GLY A 337 8.36 8.53 0.27
N GLY A 338 7.38 7.90 -0.39
CA GLY A 338 6.83 8.36 -1.66
C GLY A 338 5.67 9.35 -1.54
N SER A 339 5.33 9.80 -0.32
CA SER A 339 4.22 10.74 -0.12
C SER A 339 4.36 12.04 -0.92
N PRO A 340 5.56 12.66 -1.03
CA PRO A 340 5.79 13.83 -1.87
C PRO A 340 5.56 13.58 -3.36
N GLU A 341 5.72 12.35 -3.83
CA GLU A 341 5.56 12.03 -5.26
C GLU A 341 4.10 12.13 -5.74
N CYS A 342 3.14 12.19 -4.82
CA CYS A 342 1.72 12.39 -5.15
C CYS A 342 1.39 13.81 -5.57
N ILE A 343 2.13 14.82 -5.09
CA ILE A 343 1.82 16.25 -5.26
C ILE A 343 2.87 16.96 -6.10
N ASP A 344 2.54 18.16 -6.51
CA ASP A 344 3.45 19.15 -7.09
C ASP A 344 3.21 20.53 -6.45
N GLU A 345 3.96 21.54 -6.86
CA GLU A 345 3.86 22.92 -6.32
C GLU A 345 2.49 23.58 -6.53
N TYR A 346 1.67 23.06 -7.46
CA TYR A 346 0.33 23.58 -7.77
C TYR A 346 -0.80 22.81 -7.08
N SER A 347 -0.51 21.70 -6.43
CA SER A 347 -1.52 20.81 -5.84
C SER A 347 -1.31 20.52 -4.35
N GLY A 348 -0.14 20.88 -3.79
CA GLY A 348 0.11 20.65 -2.37
C GLY A 348 1.39 21.29 -1.84
N ILE A 349 1.61 21.07 -0.55
CA ILE A 349 2.77 21.58 0.20
C ILE A 349 3.48 20.43 0.88
N ILE A 350 4.78 20.32 0.65
CA ILE A 350 5.65 19.38 1.36
C ILE A 350 6.21 20.09 2.58
N VAL A 351 6.15 19.42 3.73
CA VAL A 351 6.67 19.92 5.00
C VAL A 351 7.57 18.89 5.67
N GLU A 352 8.55 19.34 6.43
CA GLU A 352 9.42 18.45 7.20
C GLU A 352 8.81 18.14 8.58
N GLU A 353 9.16 16.98 9.13
CA GLU A 353 8.81 16.68 10.51
C GLU A 353 9.58 17.64 11.44
N GLY A 354 8.86 18.49 12.16
CA GLY A 354 9.45 19.51 13.02
C GLY A 354 9.21 20.94 12.55
N ASP A 355 8.69 21.12 11.34
CA ASP A 355 8.25 22.42 10.87
C ASP A 355 7.10 22.98 11.73
N ASP A 356 6.96 24.30 11.72
CA ASP A 356 5.84 24.98 12.37
C ASP A 356 4.55 24.84 11.54
N ILE A 357 3.93 23.67 11.68
CA ILE A 357 2.70 23.30 10.97
C ILE A 357 1.56 24.26 11.28
N LYS A 358 1.48 24.78 12.52
CA LYS A 358 0.49 25.79 12.91
C LYS A 358 0.55 27.01 11.99
N THR A 359 1.73 27.57 11.78
CA THR A 359 1.92 28.76 10.91
C THR A 359 1.49 28.50 9.48
N ILE A 360 1.68 27.28 8.93
CA ILE A 360 1.24 26.91 7.58
C ILE A 360 -0.29 27.02 7.48
N PHE A 361 -1.00 26.53 8.49
CA PHE A 361 -2.47 26.59 8.52
C PHE A 361 -2.98 28.02 8.80
N GLU A 362 -2.38 28.75 9.73
CA GLU A 362 -2.79 30.15 10.03
C GLU A 362 -2.56 31.09 8.85
N LYS A 363 -1.47 30.93 8.12
CA LYS A 363 -1.19 31.71 6.90
C LYS A 363 -2.02 31.24 5.71
N LYS A 364 -2.70 30.08 5.82
CA LYS A 364 -3.50 29.47 4.74
C LYS A 364 -2.73 29.38 3.41
N THR A 365 -1.47 29.00 3.47
CA THR A 365 -0.58 28.95 2.29
C THR A 365 -1.14 28.04 1.18
N TYR A 366 -1.93 27.04 1.54
CA TYR A 366 -2.65 26.14 0.65
C TYR A 366 -3.88 26.76 -0.03
N ALA A 367 -4.40 27.89 0.47
CA ALA A 367 -5.62 28.52 -0.06
C ALA A 367 -5.47 29.10 -1.47
N ASN A 368 -4.22 29.29 -1.92
CA ASN A 368 -3.94 29.72 -3.29
C ASN A 368 -3.88 28.54 -4.28
N ILE A 369 -3.98 27.32 -3.79
CA ILE A 369 -4.01 26.11 -4.63
C ILE A 369 -5.43 25.96 -5.18
N MET A 370 -5.54 26.00 -6.49
CA MET A 370 -6.84 25.86 -7.16
C MET A 370 -7.28 24.40 -7.23
N GLU A 371 -8.57 24.15 -7.03
CA GLU A 371 -9.20 22.81 -7.16
C GLU A 371 -8.82 22.14 -8.47
N GLU A 372 -8.84 22.87 -9.58
CA GLU A 372 -8.51 22.36 -10.91
C GLU A 372 -7.09 21.78 -11.00
N ASN A 373 -6.13 22.38 -10.30
CA ASN A 373 -4.75 21.89 -10.27
C ASN A 373 -4.65 20.57 -9.49
N CYS A 374 -5.38 20.45 -8.39
CA CYS A 374 -5.47 19.19 -7.63
C CYS A 374 -6.02 18.05 -8.52
N ILE A 375 -7.14 18.30 -9.19
CA ILE A 375 -7.79 17.33 -10.09
C ILE A 375 -6.84 16.98 -11.25
N LYS A 376 -6.21 17.97 -11.87
CA LYS A 376 -5.25 17.75 -12.96
C LYS A 376 -4.07 16.90 -12.52
N ARG A 377 -3.58 17.09 -11.30
CA ARG A 377 -2.52 16.24 -10.72
C ARG A 377 -3.01 14.81 -10.53
N ALA A 378 -4.19 14.61 -9.96
CA ALA A 378 -4.78 13.29 -9.76
C ALA A 378 -5.02 12.53 -11.07
N GLN A 379 -5.36 13.21 -12.17
CA GLN A 379 -5.56 12.58 -13.49
C GLN A 379 -4.34 11.81 -13.99
N GLN A 380 -3.12 12.20 -13.59
CA GLN A 380 -1.90 11.47 -13.96
C GLN A 380 -1.83 10.07 -13.34
N PHE A 381 -2.67 9.81 -12.33
CA PHE A 381 -2.74 8.56 -11.59
C PHE A 381 -4.04 7.78 -11.85
N LYS A 382 -4.75 8.07 -12.95
CA LYS A 382 -5.98 7.37 -13.31
C LYS A 382 -5.73 5.86 -13.44
N GLU A 383 -6.47 5.05 -12.67
CA GLU A 383 -6.14 3.65 -12.45
C GLU A 383 -6.07 2.83 -13.74
N ASN A 384 -7.02 3.00 -14.68
CA ASN A 384 -7.02 2.25 -15.93
C ASN A 384 -5.79 2.54 -16.79
N GLU A 385 -5.33 3.79 -16.82
CA GLU A 385 -4.14 4.20 -17.59
C GLU A 385 -2.86 3.69 -16.93
N VAL A 386 -2.80 3.73 -15.59
CA VAL A 386 -1.68 3.21 -14.81
C VAL A 386 -1.58 1.70 -14.94
N TYR A 387 -2.70 0.98 -14.83
CA TYR A 387 -2.70 -0.49 -14.87
C TYR A 387 -2.42 -1.05 -16.26
N LEU A 388 -2.73 -0.32 -17.34
CA LEU A 388 -2.28 -0.69 -18.69
C LEU A 388 -0.75 -0.77 -18.83
N LYS A 389 0.01 0.01 -18.04
CA LYS A 389 1.48 -0.03 -18.06
C LYS A 389 2.02 -1.42 -17.64
N TYR A 390 1.29 -2.15 -16.79
CA TYR A 390 1.68 -3.51 -16.38
C TYR A 390 1.67 -4.50 -17.55
N LEU A 391 0.76 -4.36 -18.51
CA LEU A 391 0.73 -5.22 -19.69
C LEU A 391 1.98 -5.06 -20.56
N ASN A 392 2.51 -3.83 -20.61
CA ASN A 392 3.79 -3.57 -21.26
C ASN A 392 4.95 -4.23 -20.51
N ILE A 393 4.97 -4.13 -19.16
CA ILE A 393 5.98 -4.82 -18.33
C ILE A 393 5.91 -6.35 -18.51
N TYR A 394 4.72 -6.94 -18.57
CA TYR A 394 4.56 -8.38 -18.85
C TYR A 394 5.20 -8.74 -20.20
N THR A 395 4.90 -7.96 -21.24
CA THR A 395 5.45 -8.19 -22.59
C THR A 395 6.97 -8.09 -22.61
N ILE A 396 7.55 -7.08 -21.95
CA ILE A 396 9.02 -6.89 -21.86
C ILE A 396 9.66 -8.04 -21.11
N THR A 397 9.05 -8.48 -19.99
CA THR A 397 9.59 -9.57 -19.17
C THR A 397 9.57 -10.91 -19.94
N LEU A 398 8.52 -11.15 -20.73
CA LEU A 398 8.39 -12.34 -21.59
C LEU A 398 9.41 -12.34 -22.76
N LYS A 399 9.62 -11.19 -23.41
CA LYS A 399 10.60 -11.09 -24.52
C LYS A 399 12.01 -11.45 -24.07
N LYS A 400 12.44 -10.99 -22.91
CA LYS A 400 13.74 -11.35 -22.33
C LYS A 400 13.89 -12.87 -22.10
N CYS A 401 12.78 -13.55 -21.82
CA CYS A 401 12.78 -15.01 -21.69
C CYS A 401 13.08 -15.69 -23.04
N MET A 402 12.52 -15.18 -24.15
CA MET A 402 12.73 -15.75 -25.49
C MET A 402 14.13 -15.47 -26.07
N GLU A 403 14.74 -14.37 -25.70
CA GLU A 403 16.10 -14.00 -26.15
C GLU A 403 17.22 -14.74 -25.39
N SER A 404 16.88 -15.39 -24.27
CA SER A 404 17.82 -16.11 -23.41
C SER A 404 17.75 -17.64 -23.60
N VAL A 405 16.96 -18.14 -24.56
CA VAL A 405 16.89 -19.52 -25.03
C VAL A 405 17.60 -19.63 -26.38
#